data_5cb06c5c2f4b1e16dce15191ebe31269
#
_entry.id   5cb06c5c2f4b1e16dce15191ebe31269
#
_cell.length_a   1.000
_cell.length_b   1.000
_cell.length_c   1.000
_cell.angle_alpha   90.00
_cell.angle_beta   90.00
_cell.angle_gamma   90.00
#
_symmetry.space_group_name_H-M   'P 1'
#
loop_
_entity.id
_entity.type
_entity.pdbx_description
1 polymer ?
#
loop_
_entity_poly.entity_id
_entity_poly.type
_entity_poly.pdbx_seq_one_letter_code
_entity_poly.pdbx_strand_id
1 'polypeptide(L)'
;MSNHEKHFFNLHLVCHNVVVMKELKKKIETVIAERLAEYGFKKKREGRIVRIVNKNVMDSIMCGYSHPSKGWLGYNFIIGTLYKNIDDILVEFDKHFNNSPFSYWKECKFMAGKNIGYLTPEYKFIQWNFSKEEDEEIFNSRIDEIIACIKTYAFPYYEKMSVDSCFIEELDTDAFWAIGYELIPMYYHAIGEDEYALKHMEESIKRFERRLTSEELEDYYSRYYGHWDELIPNDYRNLHCALKFVEQFKAFWRISQKHQNNEHLLFQLKKMPYYNLA
;
A
#
# COMPACT_ATOMS: atom_id res chain seq x y z
N MET A 1 47.24 7.01 20.14
CA MET A 1 46.32 7.36 19.04
C MET A 1 45.67 8.68 19.32
N SER A 2 45.86 9.65 18.43
CA SER A 2 45.24 10.97 18.55
C SER A 2 43.72 10.91 18.35
N ASN A 3 43.00 11.92 18.83
CA ASN A 3 41.53 12.01 18.59
C ASN A 3 41.17 12.01 17.11
N HIS A 4 42.06 12.49 16.23
CA HIS A 4 41.92 12.45 14.78
C HIS A 4 41.97 11.03 14.21
N GLU A 5 42.84 10.20 14.70
CA GLU A 5 42.95 8.78 14.24
C GLU A 5 41.73 7.95 14.66
N LYS A 6 41.15 8.22 15.83
CA LYS A 6 39.89 7.57 16.27
C LYS A 6 38.69 7.97 15.43
N HIS A 7 38.63 9.22 14.95
CA HIS A 7 37.55 9.68 14.06
C HIS A 7 37.65 9.05 12.67
N PHE A 8 38.85 8.97 12.09
CA PHE A 8 39.06 8.32 10.79
C PHE A 8 38.76 6.81 10.84
N PHE A 9 39.16 6.15 11.92
CA PHE A 9 38.87 4.71 12.09
C PHE A 9 37.38 4.43 12.24
N ASN A 10 36.65 5.28 12.96
CA ASN A 10 35.19 5.18 13.08
C ASN A 10 34.45 5.44 11.77
N LEU A 11 34.85 6.45 10.98
CA LEU A 11 34.27 6.72 9.67
C LEU A 11 34.51 5.56 8.69
N HIS A 12 35.71 4.98 8.68
CA HIS A 12 36.03 3.83 7.82
C HIS A 12 35.21 2.57 8.19
N LEU A 13 35.01 2.31 9.49
CA LEU A 13 34.20 1.20 9.98
C LEU A 13 32.71 1.41 9.65
N VAL A 14 32.20 2.63 9.76
CA VAL A 14 30.81 2.94 9.42
C VAL A 14 30.57 2.80 7.91
N CYS A 15 31.46 3.37 7.07
CA CYS A 15 31.38 3.23 5.62
C CYS A 15 31.49 1.76 5.17
N HIS A 16 32.41 0.99 5.75
CA HIS A 16 32.59 -0.41 5.41
C HIS A 16 31.36 -1.26 5.77
N ASN A 17 30.78 -1.05 6.95
CA ASN A 17 29.56 -1.73 7.35
C ASN A 17 28.36 -1.42 6.44
N VAL A 18 28.20 -0.16 6.01
CA VAL A 18 27.13 0.25 5.09
C VAL A 18 27.27 -0.44 3.73
N VAL A 19 28.49 -0.52 3.18
CA VAL A 19 28.76 -1.19 1.90
C VAL A 19 28.48 -2.70 1.99
N VAL A 20 28.99 -3.35 3.03
CA VAL A 20 28.81 -4.80 3.23
C VAL A 20 27.34 -5.17 3.41
N MET A 21 26.58 -4.38 4.14
CA MET A 21 25.15 -4.63 4.32
C MET A 21 24.36 -4.42 3.01
N LYS A 22 24.81 -3.51 2.16
CA LYS A 22 24.24 -3.30 0.82
C LYS A 22 24.47 -4.52 -0.09
N GLU A 23 25.64 -5.12 -0.03
CA GLU A 23 25.98 -6.34 -0.77
C GLU A 23 25.15 -7.53 -0.29
N LEU A 24 25.05 -7.75 1.04
CA LEU A 24 24.20 -8.79 1.62
C LEU A 24 22.74 -8.63 1.21
N LYS A 25 22.21 -7.42 1.28
CA LYS A 25 20.87 -7.09 0.79
C LYS A 25 20.68 -7.52 -0.67
N LYS A 26 21.62 -7.11 -1.53
CA LYS A 26 21.60 -7.44 -2.96
C LYS A 26 21.66 -8.96 -3.20
N LYS A 27 22.50 -9.69 -2.43
CA LYS A 27 22.61 -11.16 -2.49
C LYS A 27 21.27 -11.81 -2.16
N ILE A 28 20.65 -11.48 -1.01
CA ILE A 28 19.36 -12.03 -0.57
C ILE A 28 18.28 -11.81 -1.65
N GLU A 29 18.10 -10.58 -2.09
CA GLU A 29 17.08 -10.24 -3.10
C GLU A 29 17.31 -10.96 -4.43
N THR A 30 18.57 -11.15 -4.81
CA THR A 30 18.92 -11.81 -6.08
C THR A 30 18.61 -13.29 -5.99
N VAL A 31 19.06 -13.96 -4.93
CA VAL A 31 18.84 -15.41 -4.75
C VAL A 31 17.34 -15.72 -4.64
N ILE A 32 16.57 -14.91 -3.90
CA ILE A 32 15.11 -15.09 -3.82
C ILE A 32 14.47 -14.94 -5.19
N ALA A 33 14.85 -13.91 -5.97
CA ALA A 33 14.30 -13.69 -7.30
C ALA A 33 14.66 -14.83 -8.28
N GLU A 34 15.89 -15.36 -8.22
CA GLU A 34 16.33 -16.51 -9.02
C GLU A 34 15.54 -17.79 -8.68
N ARG A 35 15.31 -18.05 -7.38
CA ARG A 35 14.52 -19.20 -6.91
C ARG A 35 13.03 -19.08 -7.29
N LEU A 36 12.50 -17.86 -7.42
CA LEU A 36 11.11 -17.61 -7.82
C LEU A 36 10.94 -17.40 -9.33
N ALA A 37 12.03 -17.43 -10.11
CA ALA A 37 11.98 -17.17 -11.56
C ALA A 37 11.14 -18.21 -12.30
N GLU A 38 11.16 -19.48 -11.90
CA GLU A 38 10.33 -20.55 -12.48
C GLU A 38 8.82 -20.28 -12.34
N TYR A 39 8.41 -19.47 -11.34
CA TYR A 39 7.02 -19.04 -11.11
C TYR A 39 6.70 -17.70 -11.79
N GLY A 40 7.59 -17.21 -12.66
CA GLY A 40 7.39 -15.96 -13.42
C GLY A 40 7.79 -14.68 -12.70
N PHE A 41 8.34 -14.76 -11.48
CA PHE A 41 8.80 -13.59 -10.76
C PHE A 41 10.13 -13.06 -11.30
N LYS A 42 10.26 -11.72 -11.31
CA LYS A 42 11.48 -11.01 -11.75
C LYS A 42 11.82 -9.90 -10.78
N LYS A 43 13.11 -9.77 -10.46
CA LYS A 43 13.62 -8.66 -9.65
C LYS A 43 13.45 -7.34 -10.41
N LYS A 44 12.95 -6.34 -9.74
CA LYS A 44 12.90 -4.94 -10.16
C LYS A 44 13.82 -4.09 -9.28
N ARG A 45 13.87 -2.78 -9.56
CA ARG A 45 14.59 -1.85 -8.69
C ARG A 45 13.92 -1.77 -7.32
N GLU A 46 14.65 -1.26 -6.31
CA GLU A 46 14.11 -0.93 -4.98
C GLU A 46 13.62 -2.14 -4.15
N GLY A 47 14.29 -3.30 -4.28
CA GLY A 47 13.97 -4.47 -3.46
C GLY A 47 12.62 -5.10 -3.77
N ARG A 48 12.08 -4.88 -4.96
CA ARG A 48 10.84 -5.50 -5.40
C ARG A 48 11.08 -6.68 -6.33
N ILE A 49 10.31 -7.73 -6.12
CA ILE A 49 10.26 -8.92 -6.96
C ILE A 49 8.81 -9.04 -7.41
N VAL A 50 8.57 -9.04 -8.72
CA VAL A 50 7.22 -8.95 -9.28
C VAL A 50 6.93 -10.05 -10.30
N ARG A 51 5.66 -10.45 -10.38
CA ARG A 51 5.12 -11.34 -11.40
C ARG A 51 3.94 -10.65 -12.10
N ILE A 52 3.99 -10.57 -13.43
CA ILE A 52 2.87 -10.07 -14.23
C ILE A 52 1.94 -11.26 -14.45
N VAL A 53 0.75 -11.22 -13.85
CA VAL A 53 -0.28 -12.26 -13.98
C VAL A 53 -1.02 -12.09 -15.33
N ASN A 54 -1.42 -10.85 -15.61
CA ASN A 54 -2.06 -10.47 -16.86
C ASN A 54 -1.81 -8.98 -17.15
N LYS A 55 -2.46 -8.42 -18.17
CA LYS A 55 -2.30 -7.01 -18.55
C LYS A 55 -2.68 -6.01 -17.43
N ASN A 56 -3.49 -6.44 -16.47
CA ASN A 56 -4.06 -5.58 -15.43
C ASN A 56 -3.59 -5.94 -14.01
N VAL A 57 -3.16 -7.17 -13.75
CA VAL A 57 -2.82 -7.66 -12.41
C VAL A 57 -1.33 -8.01 -12.32
N MET A 58 -0.68 -7.51 -11.28
CA MET A 58 0.71 -7.77 -10.97
C MET A 58 0.86 -8.14 -9.50
N ASP A 59 1.46 -9.30 -9.24
CA ASP A 59 1.87 -9.70 -7.90
C ASP A 59 3.21 -9.06 -7.54
N SER A 60 3.35 -8.69 -6.28
CA SER A 60 4.53 -8.01 -5.77
C SER A 60 4.98 -8.58 -4.43
N ILE A 61 6.26 -8.85 -4.32
CA ILE A 61 6.97 -9.11 -3.06
C ILE A 61 7.87 -7.90 -2.84
N MET A 62 7.56 -7.10 -1.83
CA MET A 62 8.41 -5.99 -1.42
C MET A 62 9.27 -6.41 -0.25
N CYS A 63 10.58 -6.24 -0.41
CA CYS A 63 11.56 -6.56 0.60
C CYS A 63 11.73 -5.37 1.55
N GLY A 64 11.19 -5.46 2.77
CA GLY A 64 11.49 -4.58 3.87
C GLY A 64 12.73 -5.05 4.65
N TYR A 65 13.48 -4.13 5.23
CA TYR A 65 14.66 -4.48 6.04
C TYR A 65 14.81 -3.59 7.26
N SER A 66 15.48 -4.14 8.26
CA SER A 66 15.83 -3.46 9.50
C SER A 66 17.25 -3.85 9.92
N HIS A 67 17.82 -3.13 10.85
CA HIS A 67 19.11 -3.44 11.45
C HIS A 67 18.91 -3.76 12.94
N PRO A 68 18.54 -5.01 13.29
CA PRO A 68 18.22 -5.38 14.66
C PRO A 68 19.42 -5.26 15.60
N SER A 69 20.63 -5.45 15.08
CA SER A 69 21.90 -5.26 15.79
C SER A 69 23.07 -5.05 14.81
N LYS A 70 24.25 -4.67 15.35
CA LYS A 70 25.45 -4.49 14.52
C LYS A 70 25.83 -5.81 13.83
N GLY A 71 26.00 -5.75 12.51
CA GLY A 71 26.35 -6.90 11.67
C GLY A 71 25.17 -7.81 11.28
N TRP A 72 23.94 -7.47 11.69
CA TRP A 72 22.73 -8.19 11.34
C TRP A 72 21.81 -7.38 10.44
N LEU A 73 21.17 -8.07 9.51
CA LEU A 73 20.16 -7.53 8.61
C LEU A 73 18.87 -8.33 8.81
N GLY A 74 17.84 -7.69 9.36
CA GLY A 74 16.50 -8.24 9.45
C GLY A 74 15.77 -8.03 8.13
N TYR A 75 15.24 -9.11 7.55
CA TYR A 75 14.47 -9.08 6.31
C TYR A 75 13.02 -9.46 6.56
N ASN A 76 12.11 -8.69 6.08
CA ASN A 76 10.69 -9.03 6.05
C ASN A 76 10.14 -8.86 4.63
N PHE A 77 9.03 -9.54 4.34
CA PHE A 77 8.42 -9.53 3.02
C PHE A 77 6.97 -9.05 3.13
N ILE A 78 6.65 -8.01 2.39
CA ILE A 78 5.29 -7.55 2.20
C ILE A 78 4.79 -8.13 0.89
N ILE A 79 3.75 -8.93 1.01
CA ILE A 79 3.08 -9.62 -0.09
C ILE A 79 1.89 -8.77 -0.51
N GLY A 80 1.80 -8.41 -1.78
CA GLY A 80 0.71 -7.56 -2.25
C GLY A 80 0.45 -7.68 -3.74
N THR A 81 -0.73 -7.24 -4.15
CA THR A 81 -1.17 -7.22 -5.55
C THR A 81 -1.44 -5.78 -5.99
N LEU A 82 -1.06 -5.46 -7.22
CA LEU A 82 -1.35 -4.20 -7.89
C LEU A 82 -2.33 -4.45 -9.03
N TYR A 83 -3.37 -3.63 -9.10
CA TYR A 83 -4.27 -3.52 -10.24
C TYR A 83 -3.88 -2.29 -11.08
N LYS A 84 -3.43 -2.52 -12.30
CA LYS A 84 -2.88 -1.47 -13.15
C LYS A 84 -3.91 -0.40 -13.52
N ASN A 85 -5.14 -0.79 -13.83
CA ASN A 85 -6.22 0.16 -14.11
C ASN A 85 -6.50 1.11 -12.95
N ILE A 86 -6.41 0.63 -11.71
CA ILE A 86 -6.54 1.48 -10.53
C ILE A 86 -5.30 2.37 -10.39
N ASP A 87 -4.09 1.81 -10.54
CA ASP A 87 -2.83 2.59 -10.47
C ASP A 87 -2.83 3.75 -11.48
N ASP A 88 -3.30 3.50 -12.71
CA ASP A 88 -3.42 4.53 -13.75
C ASP A 88 -4.39 5.66 -13.34
N ILE A 89 -5.52 5.34 -12.71
CA ILE A 89 -6.48 6.32 -12.19
C ILE A 89 -5.95 7.06 -10.98
N LEU A 90 -5.28 6.38 -10.05
CA LEU A 90 -4.65 7.02 -8.89
C LEU A 90 -3.58 8.03 -9.31
N VAL A 91 -2.79 7.69 -10.34
CA VAL A 91 -1.80 8.61 -10.93
C VAL A 91 -2.48 9.83 -11.55
N GLU A 92 -3.62 9.63 -12.21
CA GLU A 92 -4.38 10.74 -12.79
C GLU A 92 -5.01 11.63 -11.72
N PHE A 93 -5.64 11.02 -10.72
CA PHE A 93 -6.20 11.73 -9.55
C PHE A 93 -5.12 12.62 -8.86
N ASP A 94 -3.94 12.08 -8.66
CA ASP A 94 -2.80 12.73 -8.00
C ASP A 94 -2.30 13.98 -8.76
N LYS A 95 -2.51 14.05 -10.08
CA LYS A 95 -2.16 15.25 -10.87
C LYS A 95 -3.11 16.43 -10.61
N HIS A 96 -4.32 16.15 -10.19
CA HIS A 96 -5.35 17.17 -9.99
C HIS A 96 -5.38 17.73 -8.57
N PHE A 97 -4.83 17.00 -7.59
CA PHE A 97 -4.93 17.39 -6.19
C PHE A 97 -3.56 17.44 -5.52
N ASN A 98 -3.17 18.63 -5.05
CA ASN A 98 -2.06 18.79 -4.14
C ASN A 98 -2.41 18.08 -2.82
N ASN A 99 -1.47 17.32 -2.25
CA ASN A 99 -1.71 16.50 -1.05
C ASN A 99 -2.79 15.42 -1.23
N SER A 100 -2.83 14.81 -2.40
CA SER A 100 -3.64 13.63 -2.64
C SER A 100 -3.28 12.53 -1.62
N PRO A 101 -4.27 11.76 -1.10
CA PRO A 101 -4.01 10.63 -0.23
C PRO A 101 -3.15 9.55 -0.92
N PHE A 102 -3.10 9.57 -2.26
CA PHE A 102 -2.38 8.57 -3.06
C PHE A 102 -0.92 8.91 -3.34
N SER A 103 -0.41 10.08 -2.96
CA SER A 103 1.01 10.44 -3.14
C SER A 103 1.95 9.40 -2.54
N TYR A 104 1.56 8.80 -1.42
CA TYR A 104 2.26 7.69 -0.75
C TYR A 104 2.32 6.40 -1.61
N TRP A 105 1.32 6.14 -2.45
CA TRP A 105 1.21 4.92 -3.25
C TRP A 105 2.24 4.83 -4.38
N LYS A 106 2.76 5.97 -4.85
CA LYS A 106 3.84 6.00 -5.85
C LYS A 106 5.06 5.18 -5.42
N GLU A 107 5.28 5.08 -4.11
CA GLU A 107 6.40 4.34 -3.54
C GLU A 107 6.07 2.85 -3.30
N CYS A 108 4.88 2.53 -2.85
CA CYS A 108 4.52 1.18 -2.41
C CYS A 108 4.28 0.21 -3.56
N LYS A 109 3.68 0.65 -4.68
CA LYS A 109 3.42 -0.18 -5.87
C LYS A 109 2.70 -1.51 -5.58
N PHE A 110 1.79 -1.51 -4.63
CA PHE A 110 0.78 -2.55 -4.38
C PHE A 110 -0.42 -1.90 -3.69
N MET A 111 -1.61 -2.46 -3.84
CA MET A 111 -2.84 -1.90 -3.28
C MET A 111 -3.30 -2.67 -2.05
N ALA A 112 -3.26 -3.98 -2.10
CA ALA A 112 -3.48 -4.84 -0.94
C ALA A 112 -2.17 -5.53 -0.62
N GLY A 113 -1.56 -5.23 0.52
CA GLY A 113 -0.29 -5.84 0.89
C GLY A 113 -0.10 -5.93 2.40
N LYS A 114 0.39 -7.08 2.87
CA LYS A 114 0.68 -7.33 4.26
C LYS A 114 1.97 -8.12 4.45
N ASN A 115 2.56 -8.04 5.64
CA ASN A 115 3.68 -8.91 5.98
C ASN A 115 3.25 -10.38 5.83
N ILE A 116 4.10 -11.19 5.22
CA ILE A 116 3.80 -12.61 4.92
C ILE A 116 3.38 -13.40 6.17
N GLY A 117 3.85 -13.02 7.33
CA GLY A 117 3.48 -13.65 8.59
C GLY A 117 2.00 -13.48 8.96
N TYR A 118 1.32 -12.48 8.44
CA TYR A 118 -0.14 -12.33 8.58
C TYR A 118 -0.94 -13.20 7.59
N LEU A 119 -0.26 -14.00 6.78
CA LEU A 119 -0.84 -15.04 5.94
C LEU A 119 -0.68 -16.43 6.54
N THR A 120 0.17 -16.58 7.58
CA THR A 120 0.40 -17.86 8.27
C THR A 120 -0.66 -18.10 9.35
N PRO A 121 -0.84 -19.35 9.81
CA PRO A 121 -1.78 -19.66 10.90
C PRO A 121 -1.50 -18.90 12.21
N GLU A 122 -0.23 -18.58 12.48
CA GLU A 122 0.19 -17.84 13.68
C GLU A 122 -0.21 -16.37 13.65
N TYR A 123 -0.55 -15.83 12.49
CA TYR A 123 -0.99 -14.46 12.27
C TYR A 123 -0.15 -13.40 12.99
N LYS A 124 1.16 -13.41 12.76
CA LYS A 124 2.12 -12.52 13.41
C LYS A 124 3.15 -11.97 12.42
N PHE A 125 3.75 -10.85 12.75
CA PHE A 125 4.87 -10.31 11.97
C PHE A 125 6.03 -11.29 11.94
N ILE A 126 6.53 -11.62 10.73
CA ILE A 126 7.70 -12.47 10.52
C ILE A 126 8.82 -11.67 9.88
N GLN A 127 10.03 -11.87 10.43
CA GLN A 127 11.28 -11.33 9.94
C GLN A 127 12.37 -12.39 10.05
N TRP A 128 13.18 -12.53 9.00
CA TRP A 128 14.36 -13.38 8.99
C TRP A 128 15.61 -12.52 9.19
N ASN A 129 16.52 -13.00 10.04
CA ASN A 129 17.73 -12.26 10.35
C ASN A 129 18.93 -12.92 9.67
N PHE A 130 19.73 -12.14 8.94
CA PHE A 130 20.92 -12.56 8.24
C PHE A 130 22.14 -11.87 8.83
N SER A 131 23.26 -12.59 8.95
CA SER A 131 24.56 -12.03 9.30
C SER A 131 25.49 -12.07 8.09
N LYS A 132 26.35 -11.08 7.99
CA LYS A 132 27.41 -11.08 6.97
C LYS A 132 28.47 -12.17 7.20
N GLU A 133 28.58 -12.66 8.45
CA GLU A 133 29.54 -13.67 8.89
C GLU A 133 28.96 -15.10 8.87
N GLU A 134 27.70 -15.21 8.40
CA GLU A 134 27.02 -16.49 8.32
C GLU A 134 27.60 -17.35 7.20
N ASP A 135 27.79 -18.65 7.49
CA ASP A 135 28.21 -19.57 6.46
C ASP A 135 27.11 -19.80 5.39
N GLU A 136 27.54 -20.34 4.25
CA GLU A 136 26.67 -20.47 3.07
C GLU A 136 25.53 -21.49 3.31
N GLU A 137 25.75 -22.50 4.18
CA GLU A 137 24.75 -23.51 4.48
C GLU A 137 23.58 -22.89 5.27
N ILE A 138 23.91 -22.12 6.33
CA ILE A 138 22.89 -21.41 7.12
C ILE A 138 22.16 -20.37 6.28
N PHE A 139 22.89 -19.62 5.43
CA PHE A 139 22.29 -18.68 4.51
C PHE A 139 21.27 -19.36 3.58
N ASN A 140 21.67 -20.47 2.92
CA ASN A 140 20.80 -21.18 2.00
C ASN A 140 19.61 -21.84 2.70
N SER A 141 19.79 -22.41 3.89
CA SER A 141 18.68 -22.95 4.69
C SER A 141 17.61 -21.88 4.98
N ARG A 142 18.04 -20.67 5.32
CA ARG A 142 17.12 -19.54 5.55
C ARG A 142 16.40 -19.09 4.28
N ILE A 143 17.11 -19.07 3.16
CA ILE A 143 16.48 -18.79 1.85
C ILE A 143 15.45 -19.87 1.52
N ASP A 144 15.75 -21.14 1.75
CA ASP A 144 14.82 -22.26 1.51
C ASP A 144 13.56 -22.14 2.38
N GLU A 145 13.68 -21.73 3.64
CA GLU A 145 12.57 -21.44 4.53
C GLU A 145 11.71 -20.28 3.99
N ILE A 146 12.32 -19.19 3.54
CA ILE A 146 11.63 -18.05 2.93
C ILE A 146 10.86 -18.47 1.69
N ILE A 147 11.51 -19.22 0.80
CA ILE A 147 10.86 -19.70 -0.44
C ILE A 147 9.70 -20.64 -0.12
N ALA A 148 9.85 -21.55 0.83
CA ALA A 148 8.77 -22.42 1.28
C ALA A 148 7.60 -21.61 1.85
N CYS A 149 7.87 -20.61 2.67
CA CYS A 149 6.86 -19.70 3.22
C CYS A 149 6.12 -18.94 2.13
N ILE A 150 6.83 -18.38 1.14
CA ILE A 150 6.23 -17.68 0.00
C ILE A 150 5.33 -18.62 -0.81
N LYS A 151 5.79 -19.82 -1.12
CA LYS A 151 5.02 -20.81 -1.90
C LYS A 151 3.75 -21.25 -1.17
N THR A 152 3.88 -21.49 0.14
CA THR A 152 2.78 -22.02 0.94
C THR A 152 1.70 -20.96 1.21
N TYR A 153 2.08 -19.71 1.44
CA TYR A 153 1.15 -18.70 1.93
C TYR A 153 0.92 -17.54 0.96
N ALA A 154 1.96 -17.08 0.25
CA ALA A 154 1.79 -15.96 -0.67
C ALA A 154 1.13 -16.38 -1.98
N PHE A 155 1.40 -17.57 -2.53
CA PHE A 155 0.79 -17.99 -3.80
C PHE A 155 -0.73 -18.15 -3.69
N PRO A 156 -1.29 -18.85 -2.70
CA PRO A 156 -2.74 -18.87 -2.51
C PRO A 156 -3.35 -17.48 -2.27
N TYR A 157 -2.64 -16.60 -1.58
CA TYR A 157 -3.08 -15.22 -1.39
C TYR A 157 -3.15 -14.46 -2.71
N TYR A 158 -2.15 -14.58 -3.59
CA TYR A 158 -2.18 -13.97 -4.91
C TYR A 158 -3.32 -14.49 -5.79
N GLU A 159 -3.58 -15.80 -5.75
CA GLU A 159 -4.73 -16.39 -6.47
C GLU A 159 -6.04 -15.79 -5.97
N LYS A 160 -6.21 -15.68 -4.65
CA LYS A 160 -7.36 -15.00 -4.04
C LYS A 160 -7.46 -13.55 -4.48
N MET A 161 -6.34 -12.79 -4.44
CA MET A 161 -6.31 -11.37 -4.80
C MET A 161 -6.47 -11.10 -6.30
N SER A 162 -6.36 -12.10 -7.15
CA SER A 162 -6.66 -11.98 -8.58
C SER A 162 -8.15 -11.97 -8.91
N VAL A 163 -9.02 -12.27 -7.92
CA VAL A 163 -10.47 -12.23 -8.03
C VAL A 163 -10.99 -10.93 -7.44
N ASP A 164 -11.66 -10.14 -8.25
CA ASP A 164 -12.09 -8.77 -7.94
C ASP A 164 -12.91 -8.67 -6.64
N SER A 165 -13.87 -9.56 -6.42
CA SER A 165 -14.67 -9.58 -5.18
C SER A 165 -13.81 -9.85 -3.94
N CYS A 166 -12.87 -10.78 -4.04
CA CYS A 166 -11.96 -11.11 -2.94
C CYS A 166 -10.97 -9.97 -2.65
N PHE A 167 -10.56 -9.24 -3.69
CA PHE A 167 -9.71 -8.06 -3.53
C PHE A 167 -10.46 -6.94 -2.80
N ILE A 168 -11.71 -6.67 -3.16
CA ILE A 168 -12.56 -5.69 -2.47
C ILE A 168 -12.81 -6.10 -1.02
N GLU A 169 -13.18 -7.36 -0.78
CA GLU A 169 -13.35 -7.89 0.57
C GLU A 169 -12.09 -7.73 1.43
N GLU A 170 -10.91 -7.99 0.86
CA GLU A 170 -9.65 -7.81 1.55
C GLU A 170 -9.39 -6.35 1.93
N LEU A 171 -9.67 -5.40 1.02
CA LEU A 171 -9.52 -3.97 1.29
C LEU A 171 -10.53 -3.43 2.30
N ASP A 172 -11.71 -4.03 2.40
CA ASP A 172 -12.75 -3.64 3.38
C ASP A 172 -12.55 -4.28 4.76
N THR A 173 -11.44 -5.01 4.98
CA THR A 173 -11.11 -5.55 6.31
C THR A 173 -10.57 -4.47 7.24
N ASP A 174 -10.64 -4.73 8.55
CA ASP A 174 -10.07 -3.83 9.57
C ASP A 174 -8.55 -3.62 9.41
N ALA A 175 -7.85 -4.57 8.81
CA ALA A 175 -6.42 -4.45 8.52
C ALA A 175 -6.11 -3.35 7.48
N PHE A 176 -7.05 -3.08 6.57
CA PHE A 176 -6.90 -2.11 5.47
C PHE A 176 -7.90 -0.95 5.56
N TRP A 177 -8.70 -0.88 6.61
CA TRP A 177 -9.75 0.15 6.78
C TRP A 177 -9.24 1.58 6.53
N ALA A 178 -7.97 1.85 6.84
CA ALA A 178 -7.34 3.17 6.66
C ALA A 178 -7.12 3.56 5.20
N ILE A 179 -7.30 2.64 4.26
CA ILE A 179 -7.09 2.86 2.83
C ILE A 179 -8.25 2.32 1.97
N GLY A 180 -9.03 1.40 2.51
CA GLY A 180 -10.16 0.80 1.79
C GLY A 180 -11.20 1.84 1.40
N TYR A 181 -11.44 2.85 2.23
CA TYR A 181 -12.40 3.92 1.93
C TYR A 181 -11.98 4.80 0.74
N GLU A 182 -10.71 4.78 0.34
CA GLU A 182 -10.17 5.49 -0.82
C GLU A 182 -10.00 4.57 -2.02
N LEU A 183 -9.41 3.40 -1.82
CA LEU A 183 -9.07 2.47 -2.92
C LEU A 183 -10.30 1.78 -3.52
N ILE A 184 -11.27 1.40 -2.70
CA ILE A 184 -12.47 0.71 -3.18
C ILE A 184 -13.32 1.60 -4.10
N PRO A 185 -13.59 2.88 -3.78
CA PRO A 185 -14.24 3.78 -4.72
C PRO A 185 -13.46 3.97 -6.03
N MET A 186 -12.12 4.07 -5.95
CA MET A 186 -11.28 4.18 -7.15
C MET A 186 -11.31 2.91 -8.00
N TYR A 187 -11.39 1.73 -7.37
CA TYR A 187 -11.61 0.47 -8.06
C TYR A 187 -12.94 0.48 -8.83
N TYR A 188 -14.04 0.81 -8.17
CA TYR A 188 -15.36 0.88 -8.81
C TYR A 188 -15.38 1.91 -9.95
N HIS A 189 -14.76 3.06 -9.75
CA HIS A 189 -14.61 4.06 -10.81
C HIS A 189 -13.80 3.51 -12.01
N ALA A 190 -12.73 2.74 -11.76
CA ALA A 190 -11.88 2.13 -12.79
C ALA A 190 -12.62 1.13 -13.69
N ILE A 191 -13.69 0.51 -13.19
CA ILE A 191 -14.52 -0.44 -13.94
C ILE A 191 -15.85 0.16 -14.41
N GLY A 192 -16.08 1.47 -14.20
CA GLY A 192 -17.27 2.19 -14.64
C GLY A 192 -18.49 2.04 -13.71
N GLU A 193 -18.31 1.52 -12.50
CA GLU A 193 -19.36 1.26 -11.51
C GLU A 193 -19.44 2.38 -10.46
N ASP A 194 -19.63 3.61 -10.93
CA ASP A 194 -19.57 4.82 -10.11
C ASP A 194 -20.64 4.89 -9.00
N GLU A 195 -21.80 4.25 -9.19
CA GLU A 195 -22.84 4.17 -8.16
C GLU A 195 -22.34 3.38 -6.94
N TYR A 196 -21.60 2.28 -7.17
CA TYR A 196 -20.99 1.51 -6.09
C TYR A 196 -19.88 2.29 -5.40
N ALA A 197 -19.10 3.09 -6.16
CA ALA A 197 -18.10 3.97 -5.58
C ALA A 197 -18.72 4.97 -4.59
N LEU A 198 -19.79 5.67 -4.99
CA LEU A 198 -20.50 6.63 -4.14
C LEU A 198 -21.12 5.96 -2.90
N LYS A 199 -21.76 4.82 -3.09
CA LYS A 199 -22.35 4.05 -1.99
C LYS A 199 -21.30 3.64 -0.96
N HIS A 200 -20.15 3.13 -1.41
CA HIS A 200 -19.06 2.73 -0.51
C HIS A 200 -18.50 3.93 0.28
N MET A 201 -18.35 5.09 -0.37
CA MET A 201 -17.91 6.31 0.31
C MET A 201 -18.91 6.74 1.40
N GLU A 202 -20.22 6.72 1.11
CA GLU A 202 -21.26 7.04 2.08
C GLU A 202 -21.23 6.08 3.28
N GLU A 203 -21.11 4.78 3.03
CA GLU A 203 -21.02 3.76 4.08
C GLU A 203 -19.77 3.94 4.94
N SER A 204 -18.65 4.32 4.33
CA SER A 204 -17.39 4.61 5.03
C SER A 204 -17.52 5.83 5.94
N ILE A 205 -18.14 6.92 5.48
CA ILE A 205 -18.41 8.10 6.31
C ILE A 205 -19.27 7.70 7.51
N LYS A 206 -20.40 7.00 7.29
CA LYS A 206 -21.26 6.51 8.39
C LYS A 206 -20.52 5.62 9.38
N ARG A 207 -19.55 4.80 8.90
CA ARG A 207 -18.70 3.96 9.75
C ARG A 207 -17.80 4.82 10.66
N PHE A 208 -17.23 5.89 10.15
CA PHE A 208 -16.40 6.81 10.95
C PHE A 208 -17.23 7.66 11.90
N GLU A 209 -18.39 8.17 11.47
CA GLU A 209 -19.31 8.92 12.33
C GLU A 209 -19.78 8.11 13.54
N ARG A 210 -20.10 6.82 13.36
CA ARG A 210 -20.52 5.93 14.47
C ARG A 210 -19.45 5.71 15.55
N ARG A 211 -18.20 6.08 15.29
CA ARG A 211 -17.11 5.98 16.27
C ARG A 211 -17.03 7.21 17.18
N LEU A 212 -17.76 8.25 16.84
CA LEU A 212 -17.81 9.51 17.58
C LEU A 212 -19.14 9.63 18.34
N THR A 213 -19.11 10.33 19.46
CA THR A 213 -20.32 10.73 20.17
C THR A 213 -21.05 11.85 19.40
N SER A 214 -22.31 12.11 19.75
CA SER A 214 -23.07 13.21 19.14
C SER A 214 -22.42 14.57 19.35
N GLU A 215 -21.82 14.80 20.52
CA GLU A 215 -21.10 16.02 20.86
C GLU A 215 -19.82 16.20 20.04
N GLU A 216 -19.06 15.11 19.87
CA GLU A 216 -17.85 15.11 19.02
C GLU A 216 -18.19 15.35 17.56
N LEU A 217 -19.30 14.79 17.06
CA LEU A 217 -19.77 15.04 15.69
C LEU A 217 -20.17 16.49 15.49
N GLU A 218 -20.92 17.09 16.44
CA GLU A 218 -21.32 18.50 16.40
C GLU A 218 -20.08 19.41 16.44
N ASP A 219 -19.11 19.11 17.31
CA ASP A 219 -17.84 19.83 17.40
C ASP A 219 -17.07 19.73 16.08
N TYR A 220 -16.97 18.52 15.50
CA TYR A 220 -16.29 18.32 14.22
C TYR A 220 -16.94 19.12 13.09
N TYR A 221 -18.25 18.97 12.88
CA TYR A 221 -18.94 19.65 11.78
C TYR A 221 -18.97 21.17 11.91
N SER A 222 -18.98 21.70 13.13
CA SER A 222 -18.97 23.13 13.37
C SER A 222 -17.62 23.81 13.20
N ARG A 223 -16.52 23.07 13.46
CA ARG A 223 -15.17 23.67 13.50
C ARG A 223 -14.27 23.22 12.35
N TYR A 224 -14.37 21.99 11.90
CA TYR A 224 -13.36 21.37 11.03
C TYR A 224 -13.88 20.99 9.64
N TYR A 225 -15.18 20.80 9.47
CA TYR A 225 -15.73 20.46 8.17
C TYR A 225 -15.49 21.59 7.15
N GLY A 226 -14.91 21.23 6.00
CA GLY A 226 -14.54 22.20 4.95
C GLY A 226 -13.15 22.82 5.12
N HIS A 227 -12.50 22.67 6.28
CA HIS A 227 -11.16 23.19 6.57
C HIS A 227 -10.08 22.13 6.30
N TRP A 228 -9.98 21.67 5.04
CA TRP A 228 -9.24 20.45 4.65
C TRP A 228 -7.73 20.47 4.88
N ASP A 229 -7.14 21.63 5.05
CA ASP A 229 -5.68 21.80 5.21
C ASP A 229 -5.27 22.15 6.65
N GLU A 230 -6.21 22.21 7.57
CA GLU A 230 -5.95 22.50 8.97
C GLU A 230 -5.54 21.25 9.75
N LEU A 231 -4.78 21.47 10.83
CA LEU A 231 -4.47 20.41 11.79
C LEU A 231 -5.72 20.10 12.62
N ILE A 232 -6.13 18.86 12.59
CA ILE A 232 -7.29 18.36 13.29
C ILE A 232 -6.89 17.39 14.41
N PRO A 233 -7.70 17.25 15.47
CA PRO A 233 -7.52 16.22 16.48
C PRO A 233 -7.48 14.82 15.88
N ASN A 234 -6.68 13.93 16.46
CA ASN A 234 -6.51 12.55 15.95
C ASN A 234 -7.84 11.78 15.90
N ASP A 235 -8.74 12.04 16.84
CA ASP A 235 -10.04 11.36 16.93
C ASP A 235 -10.92 11.63 15.71
N TYR A 236 -10.81 12.80 15.10
CA TYR A 236 -11.56 13.20 13.91
C TYR A 236 -10.86 12.86 12.59
N ARG A 237 -9.60 12.43 12.63
CA ARG A 237 -8.73 12.31 11.46
C ARG A 237 -9.33 11.45 10.36
N ASN A 238 -9.90 10.31 10.72
CA ASN A 238 -10.43 9.37 9.74
C ASN A 238 -11.68 9.90 9.05
N LEU A 239 -12.59 10.50 9.81
CA LEU A 239 -13.78 11.15 9.25
C LEU A 239 -13.38 12.32 8.34
N HIS A 240 -12.46 13.15 8.80
CA HIS A 240 -11.95 14.29 8.03
C HIS A 240 -11.31 13.86 6.69
N CYS A 241 -10.42 12.87 6.71
CA CYS A 241 -9.79 12.35 5.50
C CYS A 241 -10.82 11.74 4.54
N ALA A 242 -11.81 11.00 5.05
CA ALA A 242 -12.85 10.40 4.24
C ALA A 242 -13.73 11.47 3.56
N LEU A 243 -14.16 12.48 4.31
CA LEU A 243 -14.95 13.59 3.76
C LEU A 243 -14.15 14.42 2.73
N LYS A 244 -12.88 14.73 3.03
CA LYS A 244 -11.97 15.39 2.08
C LYS A 244 -11.85 14.57 0.80
N PHE A 245 -11.65 13.25 0.91
CA PHE A 245 -11.55 12.37 -0.25
C PHE A 245 -12.83 12.39 -1.09
N VAL A 246 -14.01 12.36 -0.47
CA VAL A 246 -15.30 12.43 -1.19
C VAL A 246 -15.40 13.70 -2.02
N GLU A 247 -15.03 14.86 -1.47
CA GLU A 247 -15.04 16.12 -2.23
C GLU A 247 -14.03 16.11 -3.39
N GLN A 248 -12.85 15.57 -3.15
CA GLN A 248 -11.83 15.40 -4.20
C GLN A 248 -12.33 14.42 -5.29
N PHE A 249 -12.93 13.30 -4.90
CA PHE A 249 -13.46 12.31 -5.85
C PHE A 249 -14.58 12.90 -6.71
N LYS A 250 -15.53 13.60 -6.11
CA LYS A 250 -16.60 14.29 -6.87
C LYS A 250 -16.04 15.32 -7.86
N ALA A 251 -15.01 16.07 -7.47
CA ALA A 251 -14.35 17.02 -8.35
C ALA A 251 -13.61 16.31 -9.50
N PHE A 252 -12.87 15.24 -9.20
CA PHE A 252 -12.18 14.40 -10.17
C PHE A 252 -13.15 13.78 -11.18
N TRP A 253 -14.25 13.24 -10.71
CA TRP A 253 -15.28 12.66 -11.56
C TRP A 253 -15.86 13.69 -12.53
N ARG A 254 -16.15 14.91 -12.08
CA ARG A 254 -16.61 16.00 -12.95
C ARG A 254 -15.60 16.35 -14.06
N ILE A 255 -14.29 16.30 -13.74
CA ILE A 255 -13.22 16.53 -14.71
C ILE A 255 -13.19 15.40 -15.74
N SER A 256 -13.21 14.15 -15.30
CA SER A 256 -13.21 12.96 -16.15
C SER A 256 -14.40 12.94 -17.11
N GLN A 257 -15.58 13.34 -16.66
CA GLN A 257 -16.80 13.46 -17.47
C GLN A 257 -16.68 14.52 -18.57
N LYS A 258 -16.08 15.66 -18.28
CA LYS A 258 -15.85 16.71 -19.29
C LYS A 258 -14.93 16.25 -20.41
N HIS A 259 -13.97 15.39 -20.10
CA HIS A 259 -13.05 14.82 -21.07
C HIS A 259 -13.67 13.72 -21.94
N GLN A 260 -14.68 13.01 -21.42
CA GLN A 260 -15.31 11.90 -22.14
C GLN A 260 -16.44 12.32 -23.09
N ASN A 261 -16.83 13.62 -23.11
CA ASN A 261 -17.93 14.15 -23.94
C ASN A 261 -19.24 13.34 -23.86
N ASN A 262 -19.53 12.76 -22.68
CA ASN A 262 -20.64 11.84 -22.50
C ASN A 262 -21.83 12.55 -21.83
N GLU A 263 -22.71 13.21 -22.64
CA GLU A 263 -23.93 13.85 -22.16
C GLU A 263 -24.87 12.89 -21.39
N HIS A 264 -24.82 11.61 -21.70
CA HIS A 264 -25.67 10.58 -21.08
C HIS A 264 -25.36 10.40 -19.58
N LEU A 265 -24.09 10.44 -19.21
CA LEU A 265 -23.66 10.31 -17.81
C LEU A 265 -23.95 11.56 -16.98
N LEU A 266 -23.91 12.75 -17.58
CA LEU A 266 -24.38 13.99 -16.96
C LEU A 266 -25.87 13.93 -16.57
N PHE A 267 -26.67 13.19 -17.33
CA PHE A 267 -28.07 12.98 -17.01
C PHE A 267 -28.30 12.06 -15.82
N GLN A 268 -27.51 10.99 -15.70
CA GLN A 268 -27.57 10.11 -14.53
C GLN A 268 -27.07 10.80 -13.27
N LEU A 269 -25.99 11.58 -13.37
CA LEU A 269 -25.44 12.38 -12.27
C LEU A 269 -26.46 13.36 -11.67
N LYS A 270 -27.28 14.00 -12.51
CA LYS A 270 -28.34 14.89 -12.04
C LYS A 270 -29.45 14.19 -11.24
N LYS A 271 -29.56 12.87 -11.34
CA LYS A 271 -30.53 12.05 -10.59
C LYS A 271 -29.97 11.55 -9.26
N MET A 272 -28.68 11.69 -8.99
CA MET A 272 -28.08 11.24 -7.73
C MET A 272 -28.35 12.26 -6.60
N PRO A 273 -28.75 11.80 -5.41
CA PRO A 273 -29.15 12.68 -4.30
C PRO A 273 -28.04 13.65 -3.85
N TYR A 274 -26.77 13.32 -4.10
CA TYR A 274 -25.61 14.15 -3.74
C TYR A 274 -25.34 15.32 -4.70
N TYR A 275 -26.05 15.39 -5.86
CA TYR A 275 -25.86 16.49 -6.82
C TYR A 275 -26.65 17.75 -6.46
N ASN A 276 -27.60 17.64 -5.56
CA ASN A 276 -28.49 18.74 -5.14
C ASN A 276 -27.99 19.52 -3.92
N LEU A 277 -26.76 19.28 -3.49
CA LEU A 277 -26.12 19.95 -2.34
C LEU A 277 -25.11 21.03 -2.78
N ALA A 278 -25.25 21.59 -3.96
CA ALA A 278 -24.44 22.73 -4.42
C ALA A 278 -25.33 23.94 -4.71
#